data_f7b3ee0d51e7c1d97b83952fbaa7d4ad
#
_entry.id   f7b3ee0d51e7c1d97b83952fbaa7d4ad
#
_cell.length_a   1.000
_cell.length_b   1.000
_cell.length_c   1.000
_cell.angle_alpha   90.00
_cell.angle_beta   90.00
_cell.angle_gamma   90.00
#
_symmetry.space_group_name_H-M   'P 1'
#
loop_
_entity.id
_entity.type
_entity.pdbx_description
1 polymer ?
#
loop_
_entity_poly.entity_id
_entity_poly.type
_entity_poly.pdbx_seq_one_letter_code
_entity_poly.pdbx_strand_id
1 'polypeptide(L)'
;MSNKVLITNSQKTVKVPSGLRILIRRACNAVLEYEHFDRPAEISVTFVDNAAIAELNNQYRNKPMPTDVLSFPLGEDGKYDIDENNGCMMLGDIVISMERAMEQANLYGHPLQREVAFLTVHSMLHLLGYDHENGGLEAMRMREKEEAVLLQLGLPRTVSYTE
;
A
#
# COMPACT_ATOMS: atom_id res chain seq x y z
N MET A 1 19.63 -3.14 11.41
CA MET A 1 18.65 -2.05 11.49
C MET A 1 17.32 -2.50 10.90
N SER A 2 16.24 -2.10 11.52
CA SER A 2 14.92 -2.50 11.06
C SER A 2 14.28 -1.43 10.18
N ASN A 3 13.31 -1.84 9.39
CA ASN A 3 12.52 -0.92 8.60
C ASN A 3 11.62 -0.08 9.51
N LYS A 4 11.29 1.11 9.06
CA LYS A 4 10.42 2.03 9.81
C LYS A 4 9.16 2.31 9.00
N VAL A 5 8.01 1.94 9.55
CA VAL A 5 6.71 2.18 8.96
C VAL A 5 5.94 3.10 9.90
N LEU A 6 5.71 4.33 9.46
CA LEU A 6 4.98 5.35 10.20
C LEU A 6 3.52 5.30 9.76
N ILE A 7 2.60 5.07 10.70
CA ILE A 7 1.17 4.94 10.39
C ILE A 7 0.41 6.04 11.10
N THR A 8 -0.32 6.84 10.35
CA THR A 8 -1.11 7.96 10.86
C THR A 8 -2.57 7.79 10.44
N ASN A 9 -3.49 7.96 11.39
CA ASN A 9 -4.93 7.95 11.09
C ASN A 9 -5.45 9.38 11.11
N SER A 10 -5.83 9.89 9.93
CA SER A 10 -6.35 11.25 9.75
C SER A 10 -7.82 11.26 9.33
N GLN A 11 -8.59 10.24 9.76
CA GLN A 11 -10.01 10.13 9.42
C GLN A 11 -10.81 9.59 10.61
N LYS A 12 -12.11 9.77 10.58
CA LYS A 12 -13.01 9.33 11.64
C LYS A 12 -14.20 8.53 11.11
N THR A 13 -14.25 8.27 9.81
CA THR A 13 -15.41 7.63 9.18
C THR A 13 -15.42 6.12 9.35
N VAL A 14 -14.25 5.50 9.44
CA VAL A 14 -14.13 4.05 9.62
C VAL A 14 -13.21 3.79 10.81
N LYS A 15 -13.68 2.95 11.72
CA LYS A 15 -12.86 2.55 12.87
C LYS A 15 -11.69 1.68 12.38
N VAL A 16 -10.48 2.01 12.82
CA VAL A 16 -9.30 1.22 12.49
C VAL A 16 -9.34 -0.06 13.33
N PRO A 17 -9.44 -1.24 12.70
CA PRO A 17 -9.50 -2.50 13.44
C PRO A 17 -8.25 -2.75 14.27
N SER A 18 -8.45 -3.47 15.38
CA SER A 18 -7.34 -3.93 16.22
C SER A 18 -6.42 -4.82 15.37
N GLY A 19 -5.12 -4.59 15.46
CA GLY A 19 -4.14 -5.38 14.73
C GLY A 19 -3.86 -4.91 13.31
N LEU A 20 -4.61 -3.94 12.79
CA LEU A 20 -4.40 -3.47 11.41
C LEU A 20 -3.03 -2.82 11.22
N ARG A 21 -2.58 -2.03 12.20
CA ARG A 21 -1.25 -1.40 12.11
C ARG A 21 -0.13 -2.44 12.06
N ILE A 22 -0.26 -3.49 12.85
CA ILE A 22 0.72 -4.59 12.84
C ILE A 22 0.71 -5.28 11.49
N LEU A 23 -0.47 -5.51 10.92
CA LEU A 23 -0.61 -6.15 9.61
C LEU A 23 0.03 -5.30 8.51
N ILE A 24 -0.15 -3.99 8.55
CA ILE A 24 0.47 -3.09 7.56
C ILE A 24 1.99 -3.15 7.66
N ARG A 25 2.55 -3.16 8.88
CA ARG A 25 4.00 -3.29 9.06
C ARG A 25 4.50 -4.62 8.51
N ARG A 26 3.77 -5.70 8.77
CA ARG A 26 4.09 -7.01 8.22
C ARG A 26 4.04 -7.02 6.70
N ALA A 27 3.04 -6.34 6.12
CA ALA A 27 2.89 -6.26 4.67
C ALA A 27 4.07 -5.52 4.04
N CYS A 28 4.46 -4.39 4.60
CA CYS A 28 5.61 -3.63 4.10
C CYS A 28 6.89 -4.46 4.18
N ASN A 29 7.12 -5.11 5.32
CA ASN A 29 8.31 -5.93 5.51
C ASN A 29 8.32 -7.14 4.56
N ALA A 30 7.16 -7.75 4.32
CA ALA A 30 7.05 -8.89 3.42
C ALA A 30 7.39 -8.52 1.97
N VAL A 31 6.95 -7.35 1.51
CA VAL A 31 7.31 -6.86 0.17
C VAL A 31 8.81 -6.63 0.06
N LEU A 32 9.38 -5.95 1.05
CA LEU A 32 10.82 -5.65 1.04
C LEU A 32 11.66 -6.94 1.04
N GLU A 33 11.24 -7.93 1.81
CA GLU A 33 11.92 -9.23 1.85
C GLU A 33 11.75 -9.98 0.53
N TYR A 34 10.55 -9.99 -0.03
CA TYR A 34 10.27 -10.65 -1.30
C TYR A 34 11.09 -10.05 -2.45
N GLU A 35 11.27 -8.72 -2.44
CA GLU A 35 12.04 -8.02 -3.45
C GLU A 35 13.53 -7.94 -3.14
N HIS A 36 13.98 -8.60 -2.08
CA HIS A 36 15.39 -8.60 -1.66
C HIS A 36 15.96 -7.20 -1.48
N PHE A 37 15.14 -6.31 -0.90
CA PHE A 37 15.59 -4.95 -0.59
C PHE A 37 16.53 -5.02 0.61
N ASP A 38 17.80 -4.75 0.38
CA ASP A 38 18.88 -5.04 1.34
C ASP A 38 19.23 -3.88 2.29
N ARG A 39 18.47 -2.79 2.25
CA ARG A 39 18.71 -1.62 3.08
C ARG A 39 17.50 -1.37 3.98
N PRO A 40 17.71 -0.78 5.17
CA PRO A 40 16.58 -0.36 5.98
C PRO A 40 15.75 0.68 5.24
N ALA A 41 14.45 0.54 5.25
CA ALA A 41 13.53 1.40 4.51
C ALA A 41 12.57 2.12 5.44
N GLU A 42 12.17 3.33 5.05
CA GLU A 42 11.17 4.11 5.75
C GLU A 42 9.99 4.36 4.82
N ILE A 43 8.78 4.07 5.31
CA ILE A 43 7.54 4.26 4.58
C ILE A 43 6.54 4.96 5.50
N SER A 44 5.80 5.92 4.97
CA SER A 44 4.70 6.57 5.69
C SER A 44 3.37 6.10 5.11
N VAL A 45 2.46 5.65 5.98
CA VAL A 45 1.11 5.23 5.59
C VAL A 45 0.10 6.09 6.33
N THR A 46 -0.79 6.74 5.60
CA THR A 46 -1.80 7.62 6.19
C THR A 46 -3.19 7.16 5.77
N PHE A 47 -4.08 6.99 6.76
CA PHE A 47 -5.49 6.70 6.49
C PHE A 47 -6.26 8.01 6.39
N VAL A 48 -7.03 8.15 5.32
CA VAL A 48 -7.86 9.34 5.07
C VAL A 48 -9.28 8.90 4.69
N ASP A 49 -10.17 9.86 4.53
CA ASP A 49 -11.52 9.60 4.02
C ASP A 49 -11.60 9.87 2.51
N ASN A 50 -12.77 9.62 1.92
CA ASN A 50 -12.96 9.82 0.49
C ASN A 50 -12.76 11.28 0.05
N ALA A 51 -13.20 12.23 0.86
CA ALA A 51 -13.06 13.65 0.52
C ALA A 51 -11.59 14.05 0.44
N ALA A 52 -10.79 13.62 1.42
CA ALA A 52 -9.38 13.97 1.47
C ALA A 52 -8.58 13.33 0.32
N ILE A 53 -8.86 12.06 0.01
CA ILE A 53 -8.12 11.40 -1.06
C ILE A 53 -8.53 11.92 -2.43
N ALA A 54 -9.80 12.35 -2.60
CA ALA A 54 -10.26 12.97 -3.84
C ALA A 54 -9.52 14.28 -4.08
N GLU A 55 -9.30 15.06 -3.04
CA GLU A 55 -8.53 16.31 -3.13
C GLU A 55 -7.09 16.06 -3.53
N LEU A 56 -6.44 15.08 -2.92
CA LEU A 56 -5.07 14.70 -3.27
C LEU A 56 -5.00 14.16 -4.70
N ASN A 57 -5.96 13.35 -5.09
CA ASN A 57 -6.02 12.78 -6.44
C ASN A 57 -6.18 13.88 -7.49
N ASN A 58 -6.98 14.90 -7.18
CA ASN A 58 -7.14 16.06 -8.06
C ASN A 58 -5.84 16.87 -8.15
N GLN A 59 -5.20 17.10 -7.02
CA GLN A 59 -3.97 17.90 -6.95
C GLN A 59 -2.80 17.27 -7.70
N TYR A 60 -2.62 15.97 -7.57
CA TYR A 60 -1.44 15.27 -8.10
C TYR A 60 -1.70 14.51 -9.40
N ARG A 61 -2.94 14.16 -9.71
CA ARG A 61 -3.27 13.38 -10.91
C ARG A 61 -4.34 14.05 -11.78
N ASN A 62 -4.83 15.23 -11.37
CA ASN A 62 -5.87 15.98 -12.07
C ASN A 62 -7.17 15.17 -12.24
N LYS A 63 -7.50 14.36 -11.23
CA LYS A 63 -8.71 13.53 -11.20
C LYS A 63 -9.48 13.85 -9.92
N PRO A 64 -10.54 14.69 -9.97
CA PRO A 64 -11.25 15.14 -8.77
C PRO A 64 -12.26 14.10 -8.26
N MET A 65 -11.82 12.88 -8.03
CA MET A 65 -12.66 11.79 -7.57
C MET A 65 -11.91 10.93 -6.55
N PRO A 66 -12.63 10.25 -5.62
CA PRO A 66 -11.98 9.35 -4.69
C PRO A 66 -11.34 8.17 -5.41
N THR A 67 -10.24 7.69 -4.85
CA THR A 67 -9.61 6.44 -5.24
C THR A 67 -9.37 5.64 -3.97
N ASP A 68 -8.92 4.40 -4.08
CA ASP A 68 -8.66 3.57 -2.92
C ASP A 68 -7.31 3.89 -2.28
N VAL A 69 -6.28 4.09 -3.08
CA VAL A 69 -4.92 4.32 -2.58
C VAL A 69 -4.15 5.21 -3.55
N LEU A 70 -3.25 6.02 -2.99
CA LEU A 70 -2.29 6.80 -3.75
C LEU A 70 -0.89 6.47 -3.23
N SER A 71 0.05 6.33 -4.15
CA SER A 71 1.45 6.05 -3.85
C SER A 71 2.30 7.21 -4.33
N PHE A 72 3.17 7.73 -3.46
CA PHE A 72 4.06 8.85 -3.76
C PHE A 72 5.51 8.41 -3.56
N PRO A 73 6.14 7.81 -4.60
CA PRO A 73 7.55 7.42 -4.49
C PRO A 73 8.45 8.63 -4.28
N LEU A 74 9.41 8.51 -3.39
CA LEU A 74 10.40 9.56 -3.13
C LEU A 74 11.72 9.31 -3.86
N GLY A 75 11.80 8.27 -4.66
CA GLY A 75 12.95 7.95 -5.47
C GLY A 75 12.55 7.16 -6.70
N GLU A 76 13.54 6.84 -7.53
CA GLU A 76 13.32 6.05 -8.75
C GLU A 76 14.59 5.24 -9.09
N ASP A 77 14.39 4.16 -9.81
CA ASP A 77 15.50 3.30 -10.27
C ASP A 77 16.40 2.81 -9.13
N GLY A 78 15.79 2.50 -7.98
CA GLY A 78 16.51 2.02 -6.81
C GLY A 78 17.27 3.08 -6.05
N LYS A 79 17.12 4.34 -6.43
CA LYS A 79 17.85 5.45 -5.81
C LYS A 79 16.91 6.27 -4.93
N TYR A 80 17.13 6.19 -3.64
CA TYR A 80 16.34 6.88 -2.62
C TYR A 80 17.24 7.66 -1.70
N ASP A 81 16.77 8.81 -1.22
CA ASP A 81 17.49 9.57 -0.22
C ASP A 81 17.45 8.86 1.13
N ILE A 82 18.47 9.09 1.93
CA ILE A 82 18.59 8.51 3.26
C ILE A 82 18.11 9.53 4.28
N ASP A 83 17.26 9.09 5.20
CA ASP A 83 16.87 9.90 6.36
C ASP A 83 18.06 9.93 7.32
N GLU A 84 18.67 11.08 7.48
CA GLU A 84 19.87 11.23 8.32
C GLU A 84 19.62 10.92 9.79
N ASN A 85 18.37 11.01 10.23
CA ASN A 85 18.03 10.77 11.63
C ASN A 85 18.05 9.29 11.98
N ASN A 86 17.72 8.40 11.04
CA ASN A 86 17.60 6.98 11.33
C ASN A 86 18.36 6.05 10.37
N GLY A 87 18.97 6.61 9.32
CA GLY A 87 19.73 5.83 8.34
C GLY A 87 18.90 5.03 7.36
N CYS A 88 17.58 5.19 7.36
CA CYS A 88 16.69 4.47 6.46
C CYS A 88 16.59 5.14 5.10
N MET A 89 16.41 4.34 4.05
CA MET A 89 16.09 4.86 2.73
C MET A 89 14.62 5.24 2.69
N MET A 90 14.32 6.49 2.34
CA MET A 90 12.96 7.01 2.30
C MET A 90 12.29 6.57 1.00
N LEU A 91 11.47 5.52 1.04
CA LEU A 91 10.84 4.97 -0.14
C LEU A 91 9.67 5.81 -0.63
N GLY A 92 8.87 6.33 0.30
CA GLY A 92 7.75 7.16 -0.10
C GLY A 92 6.57 7.10 0.85
N ASP A 93 5.45 7.65 0.37
CA ASP A 93 4.22 7.79 1.13
C ASP A 93 3.09 6.99 0.47
N ILE A 94 2.28 6.37 1.30
CA ILE A 94 1.08 5.63 0.89
C ILE A 94 -0.10 6.30 1.58
N VAL A 95 -1.13 6.66 0.82
CA VAL A 95 -2.36 7.25 1.36
C VAL A 95 -3.52 6.34 0.99
N ILE A 96 -4.25 5.86 1.99
CA ILE A 96 -5.35 4.90 1.83
C ILE A 96 -6.65 5.53 2.28
N SER A 97 -7.69 5.48 1.41
CA SER A 97 -9.04 5.85 1.82
C SER A 97 -9.67 4.67 2.55
N MET A 98 -9.89 4.81 3.85
CA MET A 98 -10.52 3.75 4.65
C MET A 98 -11.97 3.52 4.24
N GLU A 99 -12.69 4.58 3.84
CA GLU A 99 -14.06 4.43 3.33
C GLU A 99 -14.08 3.60 2.05
N ARG A 100 -13.18 3.90 1.12
CA ARG A 100 -13.11 3.16 -0.14
C ARG A 100 -12.67 1.71 0.09
N ALA A 101 -11.72 1.50 0.99
CA ALA A 101 -11.27 0.16 1.34
C ALA A 101 -12.43 -0.67 1.93
N MET A 102 -13.25 -0.08 2.79
CA MET A 102 -14.42 -0.75 3.37
C MET A 102 -15.45 -1.09 2.29
N GLU A 103 -15.73 -0.14 1.37
CA GLU A 103 -16.65 -0.40 0.26
C GLU A 103 -16.17 -1.57 -0.60
N GLN A 104 -14.89 -1.60 -0.92
CA GLN A 104 -14.33 -2.68 -1.75
C GLN A 104 -14.32 -4.01 -1.01
N ALA A 105 -13.99 -4.01 0.28
CA ALA A 105 -14.03 -5.23 1.08
C ALA A 105 -15.44 -5.84 1.08
N ASN A 106 -16.45 -4.99 1.27
CA ASN A 106 -17.85 -5.44 1.23
C ASN A 106 -18.24 -5.94 -0.15
N LEU A 107 -17.83 -5.23 -1.19
CA LEU A 107 -18.15 -5.60 -2.57
C LEU A 107 -17.55 -6.95 -2.97
N TYR A 108 -16.30 -7.20 -2.56
CA TYR A 108 -15.58 -8.43 -2.91
C TYR A 108 -15.77 -9.55 -1.91
N GLY A 109 -16.46 -9.29 -0.80
CA GLY A 109 -16.78 -10.31 0.19
C GLY A 109 -15.60 -10.79 1.02
N HIS A 110 -14.66 -9.89 1.35
CA HIS A 110 -13.55 -10.25 2.23
C HIS A 110 -13.38 -9.22 3.35
N PRO A 111 -12.59 -9.54 4.39
CA PRO A 111 -12.42 -8.63 5.52
C PRO A 111 -11.69 -7.34 5.12
N LEU A 112 -11.98 -6.26 5.84
CA LEU A 112 -11.29 -4.98 5.65
C LEU A 112 -9.78 -5.14 5.76
N GLN A 113 -9.31 -5.95 6.70
CA GLN A 113 -7.87 -6.18 6.89
C GLN A 113 -7.21 -6.72 5.62
N ARG A 114 -7.87 -7.63 4.93
CA ARG A 114 -7.34 -8.18 3.68
C ARG A 114 -7.28 -7.12 2.60
N GLU A 115 -8.31 -6.28 2.51
CA GLU A 115 -8.32 -5.20 1.52
C GLU A 115 -7.20 -4.19 1.78
N VAL A 116 -7.04 -3.76 3.04
CA VAL A 116 -5.98 -2.81 3.40
C VAL A 116 -4.60 -3.42 3.17
N ALA A 117 -4.43 -4.70 3.49
CA ALA A 117 -3.16 -5.39 3.24
C ALA A 117 -2.86 -5.45 1.74
N PHE A 118 -3.85 -5.75 0.92
CA PHE A 118 -3.70 -5.75 -0.54
C PHE A 118 -3.28 -4.37 -1.06
N LEU A 119 -3.97 -3.31 -0.62
CA LEU A 119 -3.63 -1.95 -1.03
C LEU A 119 -2.22 -1.56 -0.61
N THR A 120 -1.80 -1.98 0.58
CA THR A 120 -0.45 -1.72 1.08
C THR A 120 0.61 -2.43 0.23
N VAL A 121 0.41 -3.71 -0.06
CA VAL A 121 1.33 -4.49 -0.89
C VAL A 121 1.43 -3.89 -2.29
N HIS A 122 0.29 -3.56 -2.88
CA HIS A 122 0.21 -2.94 -4.20
C HIS A 122 1.01 -1.63 -4.24
N SER A 123 0.78 -0.76 -3.25
CA SER A 123 1.48 0.52 -3.15
C SER A 123 2.97 0.36 -2.89
N MET A 124 3.35 -0.59 -2.06
CA MET A 124 4.78 -0.87 -1.81
C MET A 124 5.50 -1.22 -3.10
N LEU A 125 4.87 -2.03 -3.95
CA LEU A 125 5.45 -2.37 -5.25
C LEU A 125 5.61 -1.13 -6.13
N HIS A 126 4.63 -0.22 -6.11
CA HIS A 126 4.76 1.06 -6.82
C HIS A 126 5.93 1.89 -6.29
N LEU A 127 6.11 1.94 -4.97
CA LEU A 127 7.24 2.68 -4.38
C LEU A 127 8.58 2.11 -4.83
N LEU A 128 8.62 0.81 -5.14
CA LEU A 128 9.82 0.14 -5.62
C LEU A 128 9.98 0.19 -7.14
N GLY A 129 9.07 0.87 -7.84
CA GLY A 129 9.20 1.12 -9.26
C GLY A 129 8.31 0.30 -10.19
N TYR A 130 7.48 -0.59 -9.66
CA TYR A 130 6.57 -1.35 -10.49
C TYR A 130 5.38 -0.49 -10.93
N ASP A 131 4.95 -0.69 -12.16
CA ASP A 131 3.82 0.04 -12.72
C ASP A 131 2.93 -0.93 -13.50
N HIS A 132 1.61 -0.75 -13.36
CA HIS A 132 0.62 -1.58 -14.04
C HIS A 132 -0.21 -0.79 -15.07
N GLU A 133 0.01 0.52 -15.18
CA GLU A 133 -0.80 1.38 -16.04
C GLU A 133 -0.68 1.04 -17.52
N ASN A 134 0.47 0.54 -17.93
CA ASN A 134 0.70 0.13 -19.32
C ASN A 134 0.12 -1.26 -19.63
N GLY A 135 -0.44 -1.95 -18.65
CA GLY A 135 -1.04 -3.27 -18.82
C GLY A 135 -0.04 -4.34 -19.24
N GLY A 136 -0.56 -5.40 -19.85
CA GLY A 136 0.28 -6.46 -20.43
C GLY A 136 1.13 -7.19 -19.42
N LEU A 137 2.38 -7.49 -19.80
CA LEU A 137 3.28 -8.30 -19.00
C LEU A 137 3.65 -7.67 -17.66
N GLU A 138 3.80 -6.35 -17.63
CA GLU A 138 4.13 -5.65 -16.39
C GLU A 138 3.02 -5.76 -15.36
N ALA A 139 1.77 -5.61 -15.80
CA ALA A 139 0.61 -5.77 -14.93
C ALA A 139 0.51 -7.20 -14.40
N MET A 140 0.78 -8.20 -15.24
CA MET A 140 0.78 -9.60 -14.82
C MET A 140 1.84 -9.89 -13.77
N ARG A 141 3.05 -9.38 -13.97
CA ARG A 141 4.16 -9.57 -13.02
C ARG A 141 3.86 -8.95 -11.68
N MET A 142 3.29 -7.75 -11.69
CA MET A 142 2.91 -7.06 -10.47
C MET A 142 1.85 -7.85 -9.71
N ARG A 143 0.85 -8.36 -10.42
CA ARG A 143 -0.22 -9.19 -9.81
C ARG A 143 0.34 -10.47 -9.19
N GLU A 144 1.27 -11.13 -9.87
CA GLU A 144 1.91 -12.34 -9.35
C GLU A 144 2.65 -12.05 -8.05
N LYS A 145 3.35 -10.94 -7.98
CA LYS A 145 4.07 -10.53 -6.77
C LYS A 145 3.09 -10.21 -5.64
N GLU A 146 2.01 -9.50 -5.94
CA GLU A 146 0.96 -9.19 -4.97
C GLU A 146 0.39 -10.46 -4.35
N GLU A 147 0.03 -11.42 -5.18
CA GLU A 147 -0.54 -12.68 -4.69
C GLU A 147 0.47 -13.50 -3.90
N ALA A 148 1.73 -13.54 -4.32
CA ALA A 148 2.79 -14.25 -3.61
C ALA A 148 3.00 -13.68 -2.21
N VAL A 149 3.07 -12.34 -2.10
CA VAL A 149 3.27 -11.69 -0.80
C VAL A 149 2.05 -11.89 0.10
N LEU A 150 0.85 -11.75 -0.44
CA LEU A 150 -0.38 -11.96 0.35
C LEU A 150 -0.48 -13.40 0.85
N LEU A 151 -0.04 -14.36 0.06
CA LEU A 151 0.00 -15.76 0.49
C LEU A 151 0.94 -15.92 1.69
N GLN A 152 2.12 -15.30 1.65
CA GLN A 152 3.07 -15.33 2.76
C GLN A 152 2.49 -14.71 4.03
N LEU A 153 1.61 -13.72 3.88
CA LEU A 153 0.94 -13.06 5.01
C LEU A 153 -0.23 -13.87 5.56
N GLY A 154 -0.56 -15.01 4.93
CA GLY A 154 -1.72 -15.79 5.31
C GLY A 154 -3.04 -15.20 4.82
N LEU A 155 -3.00 -14.40 3.77
CA LEU A 155 -4.17 -13.71 3.22
C LEU A 155 -4.35 -14.06 1.73
N PRO A 156 -4.40 -15.35 1.37
CA PRO A 156 -4.53 -15.72 -0.03
C PRO A 156 -5.90 -15.31 -0.58
N ARG A 157 -5.96 -15.18 -1.89
CA ARG A 157 -7.20 -14.94 -2.58
C ARG A 157 -8.11 -16.15 -2.42
N THR A 158 -9.37 -15.91 -2.03
CA THR A 158 -10.34 -16.98 -1.92
C THR A 158 -11.18 -17.09 -3.19
N VAL A 159 -11.68 -18.29 -3.47
CA VAL A 159 -12.51 -18.53 -4.65
C VAL A 159 -13.79 -17.70 -4.63
N SER A 160 -14.34 -17.47 -3.44
CA SER A 160 -15.65 -16.83 -3.28
C SER A 160 -15.74 -15.40 -3.80
N TYR A 161 -14.64 -14.68 -3.87
CA TYR A 161 -14.69 -13.30 -4.38
C TYR A 161 -14.01 -13.11 -5.73
N THR A 162 -13.74 -14.16 -6.43
CA THR A 162 -13.16 -14.07 -7.78
C THR A 162 -14.22 -14.04 -8.88
N GLU A 163 -15.44 -14.17 -8.49
CA GLU A 163 -16.59 -14.24 -9.39
C GLU A 163 -16.89 -12.92 -10.09
#